data_22af552e318804217fe24a08799a8837
#
_entry.id   22af552e318804217fe24a08799a8837
#
_cell.length_a   1.000
_cell.length_b   1.000
_cell.length_c   1.000
_cell.angle_alpha   90.00
_cell.angle_beta   90.00
_cell.angle_gamma   90.00
#
_symmetry.space_group_name_H-M   'P 1'
#
loop_
_entity.id
_entity.type
_entity.pdbx_description
1 polymer ?
#
loop_
_entity_poly.entity_id
_entity_poly.type
_entity_poly.pdbx_seq_one_letter_code
_entity_poly.pdbx_strand_id
1 'polypeptide(L)'
;EFRRVLFRSIKNAKEVKVGDTITHSINNTVEAIKGFEDVKPMVFAGIYPVDSSDYEELRNSLEKLQLNDASLVWEPETSAALGFGFRCGFLGMLHMDIIQERLDREFNMSVITTVPSVEFNCYKTNGELNSIYAPSEMPEPNEISRIEEPVISAQIITKSDFIGGIIKLCIDRRGTLQNQVYLSKDRVELS
;
A
#
# COMPACT_ATOMS: atom_id res chain seq x y z
N GLU A 1 8.20 -33.85 0.99
CA GLU A 1 8.13 -33.43 2.41
C GLU A 1 7.69 -31.99 2.61
N PHE A 2 8.15 -31.05 1.81
CA PHE A 2 7.81 -29.63 1.89
C PHE A 2 6.29 -29.34 1.84
N ARG A 3 5.57 -30.02 0.95
CA ARG A 3 4.10 -29.92 0.88
C ARG A 3 3.38 -30.40 2.14
N ARG A 4 3.92 -31.41 2.82
CA ARG A 4 3.30 -31.95 4.05
C ARG A 4 3.47 -31.03 5.26
N VAL A 5 4.56 -30.29 5.34
CA VAL A 5 4.82 -29.30 6.41
C VAL A 5 3.86 -28.11 6.27
N LEU A 6 3.70 -27.57 5.08
CA LEU A 6 2.79 -26.45 4.81
C LEU A 6 1.32 -26.81 5.12
N PHE A 7 0.87 -28.03 4.76
CA PHE A 7 -0.53 -28.43 4.95
C PHE A 7 -0.88 -28.94 6.37
N ARG A 8 0.08 -29.38 7.18
CA ARG A 8 -0.19 -29.97 8.49
C ARG A 8 0.20 -29.10 9.69
N SER A 9 1.17 -28.23 9.53
CA SER A 9 1.73 -27.45 10.68
C SER A 9 1.18 -26.05 10.78
N ILE A 10 0.74 -25.45 9.65
CA ILE A 10 0.18 -24.09 9.62
C ILE A 10 -1.32 -24.20 9.74
N LYS A 11 -1.85 -23.81 10.89
CA LYS A 11 -3.29 -23.86 11.19
C LYS A 11 -4.03 -22.61 10.72
N ASN A 12 -3.33 -21.51 10.63
CA ASN A 12 -3.91 -20.21 10.23
C ASN A 12 -3.05 -19.59 9.14
N ALA A 13 -3.66 -19.35 7.97
CA ALA A 13 -2.98 -18.73 6.84
C ALA A 13 -2.43 -17.33 7.14
N LYS A 14 -3.02 -16.62 8.11
CA LYS A 14 -2.56 -15.29 8.54
C LYS A 14 -1.22 -15.31 9.29
N GLU A 15 -0.77 -16.49 9.75
CA GLU A 15 0.51 -16.65 10.46
C GLU A 15 1.71 -16.77 9.52
N VAL A 16 1.48 -16.87 8.19
CA VAL A 16 2.53 -17.09 7.19
C VAL A 16 2.55 -15.97 6.19
N LYS A 17 3.72 -15.36 6.02
CA LYS A 17 3.94 -14.31 5.03
C LYS A 17 4.84 -14.78 3.91
N VAL A 18 4.73 -14.16 2.75
CA VAL A 18 5.68 -14.34 1.64
C VAL A 18 7.05 -13.83 2.11
N GLY A 19 8.07 -14.69 1.99
CA GLY A 19 9.42 -14.36 2.47
C GLY A 19 9.79 -14.99 3.81
N ASP A 20 8.84 -15.65 4.49
CA ASP A 20 9.13 -16.36 5.74
C ASP A 20 10.11 -17.51 5.51
N THR A 21 11.05 -17.65 6.42
CA THR A 21 12.03 -18.75 6.43
C THR A 21 11.48 -19.93 7.19
N ILE A 22 11.29 -21.06 6.49
CA ILE A 22 10.85 -22.32 7.10
C ILE A 22 12.07 -23.16 7.43
N THR A 23 12.17 -23.60 8.69
CA THR A 23 13.30 -24.40 9.19
C THR A 23 12.82 -25.61 9.99
N HIS A 24 13.74 -26.51 10.29
CA HIS A 24 13.44 -27.71 11.07
C HIS A 24 13.41 -27.39 12.57
N SER A 25 12.43 -27.93 13.31
CA SER A 25 12.24 -27.63 14.75
C SER A 25 13.41 -28.08 15.65
N ILE A 26 14.15 -29.14 15.27
CA ILE A 26 15.26 -29.70 16.04
C ILE A 26 16.58 -29.00 15.67
N ASN A 27 16.74 -28.64 14.40
CA ASN A 27 17.96 -28.01 13.88
C ASN A 27 17.55 -26.72 13.17
N ASN A 28 17.11 -25.74 13.94
CA ASN A 28 16.61 -24.46 13.43
C ASN A 28 17.77 -23.55 13.01
N THR A 29 17.54 -22.76 11.98
CA THR A 29 18.45 -21.67 11.61
C THR A 29 18.27 -20.50 12.57
N VAL A 30 19.36 -19.84 12.90
CA VAL A 30 19.36 -18.66 13.80
C VAL A 30 19.01 -17.38 13.01
N GLU A 31 19.33 -17.36 11.71
CA GLU A 31 19.11 -16.20 10.85
C GLU A 31 18.12 -16.54 9.73
N ALA A 32 17.19 -15.61 9.48
CA ALA A 32 16.32 -15.66 8.31
C ALA A 32 17.12 -15.40 7.02
N ILE A 33 16.66 -15.96 5.90
CA ILE A 33 17.25 -15.69 4.59
C ILE A 33 17.00 -14.22 4.26
N LYS A 34 18.07 -13.45 4.01
CA LYS A 34 18.01 -12.03 3.69
C LYS A 34 17.50 -11.80 2.28
N GLY A 35 16.86 -10.65 2.05
CA GLY A 35 16.41 -10.21 0.72
C GLY A 35 14.90 -10.19 0.55
N PHE A 36 14.15 -10.59 1.57
CA PHE A 36 12.70 -10.41 1.60
C PHE A 36 12.36 -9.27 2.57
N GLU A 37 11.75 -8.23 2.04
CA GLU A 37 11.29 -7.08 2.82
C GLU A 37 9.76 -7.04 2.78
N ASP A 38 9.14 -6.65 3.89
CA ASP A 38 7.70 -6.41 3.93
C ASP A 38 7.37 -5.25 2.99
N VAL A 39 6.47 -5.50 2.07
CA VAL A 39 6.02 -4.46 1.14
C VAL A 39 5.07 -3.53 1.89
N LYS A 40 5.44 -2.24 1.95
CA LYS A 40 4.65 -1.22 2.63
C LYS A 40 3.65 -0.60 1.65
N PRO A 41 2.39 -0.41 2.07
CA PRO A 41 1.43 0.32 1.25
C PRO A 41 1.87 1.80 1.11
N MET A 42 1.60 2.38 -0.05
CA MET A 42 1.97 3.75 -0.38
C MET A 42 0.74 4.65 -0.55
N VAL A 43 -0.42 4.06 -0.82
CA VAL A 43 -1.68 4.77 -1.05
C VAL A 43 -2.74 4.14 -0.16
N PHE A 44 -3.53 4.96 0.48
CA PHE A 44 -4.62 4.55 1.35
C PHE A 44 -5.96 5.08 0.82
N ALA A 45 -6.98 4.24 0.86
CA ALA A 45 -8.35 4.65 0.57
C ALA A 45 -9.34 3.85 1.42
N GLY A 46 -10.45 4.48 1.78
CA GLY A 46 -11.57 3.79 2.40
C GLY A 46 -12.37 3.03 1.34
N ILE A 47 -12.73 1.79 1.64
CA ILE A 47 -13.64 0.96 0.84
C ILE A 47 -14.89 0.70 1.67
N TYR A 48 -16.04 1.11 1.13
CA TYR A 48 -17.32 0.98 1.80
C TYR A 48 -18.28 0.21 0.91
N PRO A 49 -19.10 -0.69 1.47
CA PRO A 49 -20.12 -1.37 0.69
C PRO A 49 -21.20 -0.34 0.30
N VAL A 50 -21.82 -0.54 -0.87
CA VAL A 50 -22.95 0.29 -1.30
C VAL A 50 -24.16 0.09 -0.38
N ASP A 51 -24.41 -1.16 0.02
CA ASP A 51 -25.39 -1.48 1.03
C ASP A 51 -24.68 -1.83 2.35
N SER A 52 -25.06 -1.16 3.43
CA SER A 52 -24.46 -1.39 4.76
C SER A 52 -24.67 -2.80 5.31
N SER A 53 -25.66 -3.55 4.81
CA SER A 53 -25.85 -4.97 5.14
C SER A 53 -24.72 -5.87 4.64
N ASP A 54 -23.98 -5.45 3.61
CA ASP A 54 -22.93 -6.22 2.97
C ASP A 54 -21.54 -6.06 3.65
N TYR A 55 -21.49 -5.35 4.78
CA TYR A 55 -20.24 -5.12 5.51
C TYR A 55 -19.47 -6.41 5.85
N GLU A 56 -20.16 -7.44 6.37
CA GLU A 56 -19.52 -8.70 6.70
C GLU A 56 -19.09 -9.49 5.44
N GLU A 57 -19.84 -9.36 4.35
CA GLU A 57 -19.46 -9.98 3.09
C GLU A 57 -18.26 -9.29 2.46
N LEU A 58 -18.17 -7.96 2.53
CA LEU A 58 -17.01 -7.18 2.12
C LEU A 58 -15.76 -7.59 2.94
N ARG A 59 -15.90 -7.74 4.25
CA ARG A 59 -14.83 -8.22 5.12
C ARG A 59 -14.31 -9.58 4.68
N ASN A 60 -15.21 -10.53 4.48
CA ASN A 60 -14.84 -11.89 4.04
C ASN A 60 -14.17 -11.88 2.66
N SER A 61 -14.60 -10.97 1.77
CA SER A 61 -14.01 -10.80 0.44
C SER A 61 -12.59 -10.23 0.52
N LEU A 62 -12.36 -9.22 1.35
CA LEU A 62 -11.02 -8.66 1.61
C LEU A 62 -10.09 -9.71 2.25
N GLU A 63 -10.58 -10.52 3.19
CA GLU A 63 -9.80 -11.62 3.78
C GLU A 63 -9.36 -12.64 2.72
N LYS A 64 -10.25 -13.02 1.80
CA LYS A 64 -9.94 -13.94 0.70
C LYS A 64 -8.95 -13.33 -0.30
N LEU A 65 -9.11 -12.04 -0.64
CA LEU A 65 -8.18 -11.32 -1.50
C LEU A 65 -6.77 -11.28 -0.89
N GLN A 66 -6.67 -11.01 0.40
CA GLN A 66 -5.39 -10.94 1.12
C GLN A 66 -4.63 -12.27 1.12
N LEU A 67 -5.32 -13.43 1.04
CA LEU A 67 -4.66 -14.74 0.90
C LEU A 67 -3.84 -14.86 -0.40
N ASN A 68 -4.26 -14.18 -1.46
CA ASN A 68 -3.59 -14.18 -2.75
C ASN A 68 -2.71 -12.95 -2.97
N ASP A 69 -2.94 -11.90 -2.21
CA ASP A 69 -2.24 -10.63 -2.29
C ASP A 69 -1.81 -10.16 -0.90
N ALA A 70 -0.61 -10.56 -0.50
CA ALA A 70 -0.04 -10.22 0.80
C ALA A 70 0.28 -8.72 0.96
N SER A 71 0.25 -7.94 -0.13
CA SER A 71 0.49 -6.49 -0.12
C SER A 71 -0.77 -5.69 0.24
N LEU A 72 -1.95 -6.31 0.14
CA LEU A 72 -3.20 -5.69 0.57
C LEU A 72 -3.27 -5.67 2.10
N VAL A 73 -3.27 -4.48 2.67
CA VAL A 73 -3.47 -4.25 4.10
C VAL A 73 -4.81 -3.57 4.30
N TRP A 74 -5.56 -3.97 5.30
CA TRP A 74 -6.85 -3.34 5.60
C TRP A 74 -7.17 -3.39 7.09
N GLU A 75 -7.91 -2.39 7.54
CA GLU A 75 -8.41 -2.25 8.90
C GLU A 75 -9.83 -1.69 8.90
N PRO A 76 -10.66 -1.99 9.91
CA PRO A 76 -11.99 -1.41 10.01
C PRO A 76 -11.93 0.10 10.12
N GLU A 77 -12.81 0.79 9.39
CA GLU A 77 -12.96 2.24 9.43
C GLU A 77 -14.44 2.61 9.48
N THR A 78 -14.74 3.73 10.10
CA THR A 78 -16.10 4.26 10.15
C THR A 78 -16.12 5.69 9.61
N SER A 79 -16.97 5.92 8.63
CA SER A 79 -17.21 7.26 8.06
C SER A 79 -18.58 7.76 8.52
N ALA A 80 -18.65 9.04 8.90
CA ALA A 80 -19.92 9.67 9.24
C ALA A 80 -20.92 9.73 8.06
N ALA A 81 -20.38 9.75 6.82
CA ALA A 81 -21.20 9.82 5.60
C ALA A 81 -21.51 8.46 4.99
N LEU A 82 -20.57 7.50 5.07
CA LEU A 82 -20.65 6.21 4.36
C LEU A 82 -20.88 5.02 5.31
N GLY A 83 -20.87 5.25 6.63
CA GLY A 83 -21.07 4.20 7.63
C GLY A 83 -19.81 3.36 7.85
N PHE A 84 -20.01 2.06 8.07
CA PHE A 84 -18.94 1.11 8.31
C PHE A 84 -18.29 0.63 7.03
N GLY A 85 -16.98 0.59 7.01
CA GLY A 85 -16.17 0.14 5.89
C GLY A 85 -14.78 -0.28 6.34
N PHE A 86 -13.85 -0.30 5.39
CA PHE A 86 -12.48 -0.69 5.63
C PHE A 86 -11.54 0.33 5.00
N ARG A 87 -10.54 0.72 5.78
CA ARG A 87 -9.42 1.46 5.27
C ARG A 87 -8.41 0.48 4.69
N CYS A 88 -8.12 0.60 3.42
CA CYS A 88 -7.23 -0.27 2.70
C CYS A 88 -5.95 0.45 2.29
N GLY A 89 -4.82 -0.23 2.44
CA GLY A 89 -3.52 0.21 1.96
C GLY A 89 -3.12 -0.55 0.69
N PHE A 90 -2.66 0.20 -0.31
CA PHE A 90 -2.33 -0.30 -1.64
C PHE A 90 -0.90 0.08 -2.03
N LEU A 91 -0.28 -0.68 -2.93
CA LEU A 91 1.05 -0.36 -3.50
C LEU A 91 1.03 0.89 -4.37
N GLY A 92 -0.14 1.25 -4.89
CA GLY A 92 -0.35 2.40 -5.77
C GLY A 92 -1.75 2.40 -6.34
N MET A 93 -2.05 3.38 -7.19
CA MET A 93 -3.37 3.55 -7.80
C MET A 93 -3.81 2.34 -8.63
N LEU A 94 -2.90 1.78 -9.45
CA LEU A 94 -3.21 0.60 -10.26
C LEU A 94 -3.57 -0.61 -9.39
N HIS A 95 -2.89 -0.79 -8.26
CA HIS A 95 -3.22 -1.86 -7.33
C HIS A 95 -4.62 -1.66 -6.74
N MET A 96 -4.98 -0.44 -6.38
CA MET A 96 -6.33 -0.10 -5.90
C MET A 96 -7.40 -0.44 -6.96
N ASP A 97 -7.19 -0.04 -8.21
CA ASP A 97 -8.11 -0.33 -9.32
C ASP A 97 -8.28 -1.83 -9.52
N ILE A 98 -7.19 -2.61 -9.44
CA ILE A 98 -7.23 -4.08 -9.56
C ILE A 98 -8.03 -4.70 -8.41
N ILE A 99 -7.82 -4.27 -7.18
CA ILE A 99 -8.57 -4.80 -6.02
C ILE A 99 -10.06 -4.46 -6.14
N GLN A 100 -10.40 -3.25 -6.56
CA GLN A 100 -11.80 -2.85 -6.79
C GLN A 100 -12.46 -3.71 -7.87
N GLU A 101 -11.79 -3.92 -9.00
CA GLU A 101 -12.27 -4.76 -10.10
C GLU A 101 -12.43 -6.23 -9.66
N ARG A 102 -11.54 -6.74 -8.82
CA ARG A 102 -11.64 -8.09 -8.26
C ARG A 102 -12.80 -8.24 -7.28
N LEU A 103 -13.07 -7.23 -6.45
CA LEU A 103 -14.23 -7.22 -5.57
C LEU A 103 -15.52 -7.30 -6.37
N ASP A 104 -15.62 -6.54 -7.46
CA ASP A 104 -16.79 -6.59 -8.34
C ASP A 104 -16.91 -7.94 -9.07
N ARG A 105 -15.86 -8.42 -9.76
CA ARG A 105 -15.92 -9.60 -10.61
C ARG A 105 -15.90 -10.93 -9.88
N GLU A 106 -15.08 -11.08 -8.85
CA GLU A 106 -14.88 -12.34 -8.14
C GLU A 106 -15.91 -12.53 -7.02
N PHE A 107 -16.36 -11.44 -6.41
CA PHE A 107 -17.24 -11.47 -5.23
C PHE A 107 -18.60 -10.81 -5.46
N ASN A 108 -18.83 -10.24 -6.65
CA ASN A 108 -20.05 -9.48 -6.99
C ASN A 108 -20.35 -8.40 -5.94
N MET A 109 -19.28 -7.76 -5.43
CA MET A 109 -19.33 -6.78 -4.37
C MET A 109 -19.15 -5.37 -4.94
N SER A 110 -20.23 -4.61 -5.01
CA SER A 110 -20.17 -3.19 -5.40
C SER A 110 -19.72 -2.34 -4.22
N VAL A 111 -18.66 -1.56 -4.42
CA VAL A 111 -18.05 -0.76 -3.36
C VAL A 111 -17.92 0.71 -3.75
N ILE A 112 -17.95 1.58 -2.75
CA ILE A 112 -17.62 3.00 -2.86
C ILE A 112 -16.20 3.16 -2.33
N THR A 113 -15.31 3.72 -3.16
CA THR A 113 -13.95 4.06 -2.76
C THR A 113 -13.82 5.56 -2.48
N THR A 114 -13.13 5.90 -1.39
CA THR A 114 -12.80 7.31 -1.13
C THR A 114 -11.65 7.78 -2.02
N VAL A 115 -11.42 9.09 -2.05
CA VAL A 115 -10.25 9.65 -2.75
C VAL A 115 -8.98 9.10 -2.08
N PRO A 116 -8.06 8.54 -2.88
CA PRO A 116 -6.82 8.00 -2.36
C PRO A 116 -5.98 9.07 -1.68
N SER A 117 -5.40 8.72 -0.55
CA SER A 117 -4.51 9.58 0.23
C SER A 117 -3.19 8.88 0.54
N VAL A 118 -2.20 9.66 0.95
CA VAL A 118 -0.93 9.16 1.49
C VAL A 118 -0.89 9.44 2.99
N GLU A 119 -0.06 8.72 3.71
CA GLU A 119 0.20 9.00 5.12
C GLU A 119 1.04 10.28 5.25
N PHE A 120 0.62 11.20 6.12
CA PHE A 120 1.39 12.38 6.48
C PHE A 120 1.86 12.27 7.93
N ASN A 121 3.10 12.63 8.19
CA ASN A 121 3.61 12.77 9.54
C ASN A 121 3.44 14.22 10.03
N CYS A 122 2.54 14.41 10.99
CA CYS A 122 2.30 15.70 11.61
C CYS A 122 2.99 15.79 12.97
N TYR A 123 3.91 16.71 13.11
CA TYR A 123 4.56 17.04 14.38
C TYR A 123 3.82 18.19 15.02
N LYS A 124 3.28 17.96 16.21
CA LYS A 124 2.63 18.99 17.01
C LYS A 124 3.64 19.89 17.72
N THR A 125 3.22 21.06 18.13
CA THR A 125 4.02 22.01 18.91
C THR A 125 4.49 21.47 20.26
N ASN A 126 3.79 20.48 20.81
CA ASN A 126 4.19 19.76 22.04
C ASN A 126 5.24 18.65 21.80
N GLY A 127 5.67 18.44 20.55
CA GLY A 127 6.64 17.40 20.15
C GLY A 127 6.02 16.02 19.85
N GLU A 128 4.71 15.86 19.94
CA GLU A 128 4.01 14.64 19.61
C GLU A 128 3.96 14.44 18.09
N LEU A 129 4.22 13.20 17.64
CA LEU A 129 4.09 12.78 16.24
C LEU A 129 2.74 12.08 16.04
N ASN A 130 1.94 12.60 15.14
CA ASN A 130 0.69 11.99 14.70
C ASN A 130 0.78 11.62 13.22
N SER A 131 0.57 10.35 12.89
CA SER A 131 0.33 9.91 11.51
C SER A 131 -1.09 10.27 11.13
N ILE A 132 -1.24 11.01 10.03
CA ILE A 132 -2.52 11.49 9.50
C ILE A 132 -2.77 10.77 8.19
N TYR A 133 -3.92 10.20 8.09
CA TYR A 133 -4.32 9.42 6.94
C TYR A 133 -5.56 9.98 6.24
N ALA A 134 -6.37 10.75 6.96
CA ALA A 134 -7.56 11.40 6.44
C ALA A 134 -7.57 12.89 6.82
N PRO A 135 -8.16 13.77 5.98
CA PRO A 135 -8.27 15.19 6.30
C PRO A 135 -8.98 15.49 7.62
N SER A 136 -9.88 14.61 8.05
CA SER A 136 -10.60 14.73 9.32
C SER A 136 -9.74 14.55 10.58
N GLU A 137 -8.57 13.94 10.42
CA GLU A 137 -7.61 13.70 11.51
C GLU A 137 -6.61 14.86 11.68
N MET A 138 -6.68 15.86 10.79
CA MET A 138 -5.78 17.00 10.82
C MET A 138 -5.98 17.82 12.11
N PRO A 139 -4.92 18.04 12.92
CA PRO A 139 -4.99 18.90 14.09
C PRO A 139 -5.29 20.34 13.70
N GLU A 140 -5.67 21.15 14.69
CA GLU A 140 -5.84 22.59 14.50
C GLU A 140 -4.52 23.24 14.02
N PRO A 141 -4.56 24.21 13.10
CA PRO A 141 -3.35 24.81 12.51
C PRO A 141 -2.36 25.39 13.53
N ASN A 142 -2.82 25.86 14.67
CA ASN A 142 -2.01 26.37 15.77
C ASN A 142 -1.27 25.30 16.59
N GLU A 143 -1.71 24.04 16.48
CA GLU A 143 -1.05 22.90 17.12
C GLU A 143 0.03 22.28 16.24
N ILE A 144 0.09 22.63 14.96
CA ILE A 144 0.99 22.03 13.98
C ILE A 144 2.32 22.77 13.98
N SER A 145 3.41 22.04 14.24
CA SER A 145 4.78 22.55 14.10
C SER A 145 5.31 22.33 12.67
N ARG A 146 5.15 21.12 12.13
CA ARG A 146 5.53 20.76 10.76
C ARG A 146 4.76 19.54 10.27
N ILE A 147 4.63 19.43 8.95
CA ILE A 147 4.06 18.28 8.28
C ILE A 147 5.09 17.72 7.33
N GLU A 148 5.26 16.39 7.34
CA GLU A 148 6.11 15.65 6.41
C GLU A 148 5.23 14.76 5.55
N GLU A 149 5.46 14.80 4.23
CA GLU A 149 4.81 13.88 3.27
C GLU A 149 5.80 12.82 2.81
N PRO A 150 5.35 11.59 2.49
CA PRO A 150 6.23 10.57 1.94
C PRO A 150 6.65 10.97 0.52
N VAL A 151 7.91 10.78 0.22
CA VAL A 151 8.47 10.92 -1.13
C VAL A 151 9.04 9.58 -1.59
N ILE A 152 9.00 9.33 -2.88
CA ILE A 152 9.58 8.14 -3.51
C ILE A 152 10.84 8.51 -4.27
N SER A 153 11.78 7.58 -4.34
CA SER A 153 12.86 7.60 -5.32
C SER A 153 12.46 6.73 -6.50
N ALA A 154 12.45 7.29 -7.70
CA ALA A 154 12.05 6.60 -8.90
C ALA A 154 13.18 6.57 -9.93
N GLN A 155 13.39 5.40 -10.55
CA GLN A 155 14.27 5.22 -11.69
C GLN A 155 13.43 4.99 -12.94
N ILE A 156 13.56 5.86 -13.93
CA ILE A 156 12.79 5.83 -15.16
C ILE A 156 13.74 5.64 -16.33
N ILE A 157 13.65 4.49 -17.01
CA ILE A 157 14.40 4.23 -18.24
C ILE A 157 13.49 4.56 -19.44
N THR A 158 13.92 5.50 -20.25
CA THR A 158 13.14 6.00 -21.39
C THR A 158 14.01 6.23 -22.62
N LYS A 159 13.34 6.53 -23.75
CA LYS A 159 14.04 7.03 -24.95
C LYS A 159 14.33 8.51 -24.81
N SER A 160 15.39 8.96 -25.51
CA SER A 160 15.83 10.37 -25.50
C SER A 160 14.72 11.36 -25.85
N ASP A 161 13.83 10.98 -26.75
CA ASP A 161 12.74 11.84 -27.24
C ASP A 161 11.68 12.17 -26.15
N PHE A 162 11.56 11.33 -25.11
CA PHE A 162 10.56 11.49 -24.07
C PHE A 162 11.08 12.18 -22.80
N ILE A 163 12.38 12.46 -22.72
CA ILE A 163 13.02 13.05 -21.53
C ILE A 163 12.30 14.33 -21.10
N GLY A 164 12.09 15.27 -22.03
CA GLY A 164 11.48 16.56 -21.71
C GLY A 164 10.05 16.44 -21.17
N GLY A 165 9.25 15.53 -21.72
CA GLY A 165 7.88 15.28 -21.25
C GLY A 165 7.85 14.66 -19.86
N ILE A 166 8.76 13.72 -19.59
CA ILE A 166 8.85 13.05 -18.28
C ILE A 166 9.34 14.03 -17.20
N ILE A 167 10.39 14.80 -17.50
CA ILE A 167 10.90 15.82 -16.56
C ILE A 167 9.81 16.84 -16.23
N LYS A 168 9.09 17.32 -17.24
CA LYS A 168 7.97 18.24 -17.02
C LYS A 168 6.90 17.63 -16.12
N LEU A 169 6.50 16.38 -16.39
CA LEU A 169 5.53 15.66 -15.56
C LEU A 169 6.01 15.53 -14.10
N CYS A 170 7.28 15.23 -13.89
CA CYS A 170 7.85 15.14 -12.54
C CYS A 170 7.82 16.50 -11.83
N ILE A 171 8.23 17.58 -12.51
CA ILE A 171 8.23 18.92 -11.95
C ILE A 171 6.80 19.37 -11.60
N ASP A 172 5.83 19.13 -12.50
CA ASP A 172 4.42 19.46 -12.26
C ASP A 172 3.85 18.71 -11.03
N ARG A 173 4.47 17.58 -10.65
CA ARG A 173 4.16 16.76 -9.46
C ARG A 173 5.12 17.00 -8.30
N ARG A 174 5.85 18.13 -8.27
CA ARG A 174 6.83 18.49 -7.23
C ARG A 174 8.03 17.53 -7.12
N GLY A 175 8.28 16.74 -8.17
CA GLY A 175 9.46 15.88 -8.25
C GLY A 175 10.72 16.68 -8.56
N THR A 176 11.85 16.16 -8.10
CA THR A 176 13.19 16.74 -8.35
C THR A 176 14.04 15.73 -9.12
N LEU A 177 14.53 16.12 -10.30
CA LEU A 177 15.49 15.30 -11.04
C LEU A 177 16.84 15.31 -10.29
N GLN A 178 17.30 14.14 -9.88
CA GLN A 178 18.58 13.98 -9.17
C GLN A 178 19.72 13.67 -10.11
N ASN A 179 19.48 12.78 -11.08
CA ASN A 179 20.50 12.34 -11.99
C ASN A 179 19.92 11.96 -13.37
N GLN A 180 20.76 12.07 -14.40
CA GLN A 180 20.43 11.64 -15.76
C GLN A 180 21.65 10.92 -16.36
N VAL A 181 21.48 9.64 -16.70
CA VAL A 181 22.56 8.80 -17.25
C VAL A 181 22.14 8.25 -18.61
N TYR A 182 22.99 8.44 -19.64
CA TYR A 182 22.78 7.83 -20.94
C TYR A 182 23.30 6.39 -20.94
N LEU A 183 22.39 5.42 -21.01
CA LEU A 183 22.69 4.00 -21.05
C LEU A 183 23.10 3.56 -22.46
N SER A 184 22.56 4.23 -23.48
CA SER A 184 22.90 4.06 -24.89
C SER A 184 22.57 5.34 -25.67
N LYS A 185 22.79 5.32 -27.01
CA LYS A 185 22.43 6.46 -27.89
C LYS A 185 20.96 6.86 -27.76
N ASP A 186 20.07 5.91 -27.52
CA ASP A 186 18.60 6.10 -27.54
C ASP A 186 17.95 5.90 -26.21
N ARG A 187 18.68 5.49 -25.16
CA ARG A 187 18.13 5.17 -23.84
C ARG A 187 18.81 5.98 -22.74
N VAL A 188 17.96 6.56 -21.90
CA VAL A 188 18.36 7.39 -20.76
C VAL A 188 17.69 6.89 -19.52
N GLU A 189 18.42 6.88 -18.43
CA GLU A 189 17.92 6.67 -17.08
C GLU A 189 17.81 8.02 -16.38
N LEU A 190 16.66 8.30 -15.82
CA LEU A 190 16.34 9.46 -14.98
C LEU A 190 16.09 8.98 -13.56
N SER A 191 16.71 9.62 -12.57
CA SER A 191 16.51 9.35 -11.14
C SER A 191 16.02 10.60 -10.44
#